data_ca26794378b3439fa085c6a0a8b455c1
#
_entry.id   ca26794378b3439fa085c6a0a8b455c1
#
_cell.length_a   1.000
_cell.length_b   1.000
_cell.length_c   1.000
_cell.angle_alpha   90.00
_cell.angle_beta   90.00
_cell.angle_gamma   90.00
#
_symmetry.space_group_name_H-M   'P 1'
#
loop_
_entity.id
_entity.type
_entity.pdbx_description
1 polymer ?
#
loop_
_entity_poly.entity_id
_entity_poly.type
_entity_poly.pdbx_seq_one_letter_code
_entity_poly.pdbx_strand_id
1 'polypeptide(L)'
;MKLHGVQNILPYGVTSALQEVRSNLVDAYKKSELEKENGIGIYALSAIIVDKAEPSEALKSNLVWSLGVENPKYLVSSLQLNAFRNGEEIHEEVDMKAEKGAYFTIQNLSLNANEEKSWMLIANVNQTLKGFHSIANQIKSESNLASL
;
A
#
# COMPACT_ATOMS: atom_id res chain seq x y z
N MET A 1 6.80 6.80 -18.65
CA MET A 1 6.28 6.59 -17.29
C MET A 1 5.45 5.31 -17.25
N LYS A 2 5.65 4.46 -16.26
CA LYS A 2 4.91 3.22 -16.07
C LYS A 2 4.28 3.18 -14.68
N LEU A 3 3.00 2.84 -14.62
CA LEU A 3 2.27 2.58 -13.38
C LEU A 3 1.94 1.08 -13.32
N HIS A 4 2.19 0.46 -12.19
CA HIS A 4 1.74 -0.89 -11.89
C HIS A 4 1.36 -1.03 -10.42
N GLY A 5 0.48 -1.96 -10.11
CA GLY A 5 0.02 -2.17 -8.74
C GLY A 5 -1.23 -3.01 -8.63
N VAL A 6 -1.83 -2.96 -7.47
CA VAL A 6 -3.05 -3.69 -7.11
C VAL A 6 -4.10 -2.75 -6.56
N GLN A 7 -5.37 -3.07 -6.80
CA GLN A 7 -6.53 -2.32 -6.34
C GLN A 7 -7.35 -3.13 -5.34
N ASN A 8 -8.27 -2.45 -4.67
CA ASN A 8 -9.23 -3.05 -3.74
C ASN A 8 -8.56 -3.82 -2.59
N ILE A 9 -7.50 -3.24 -2.04
CA ILE A 9 -6.85 -3.78 -0.85
C ILE A 9 -7.78 -3.54 0.35
N LEU A 10 -8.19 -4.63 0.99
CA LEU A 10 -9.00 -4.57 2.18
C LEU A 10 -8.12 -4.39 3.42
N PRO A 11 -8.52 -3.55 4.38
CA PRO A 11 -7.86 -3.48 5.67
C PRO A 11 -8.06 -4.77 6.46
N TYR A 12 -7.20 -5.01 7.45
CA TYR A 12 -7.35 -6.15 8.35
C TYR A 12 -8.74 -6.13 9.01
N GLY A 13 -9.34 -7.32 9.16
CA GLY A 13 -10.66 -7.51 9.77
C GLY A 13 -11.84 -7.24 8.84
N VAL A 14 -11.61 -6.75 7.64
CA VAL A 14 -12.65 -6.57 6.62
C VAL A 14 -12.63 -7.77 5.67
N THR A 15 -13.69 -8.57 5.72
CA THR A 15 -13.92 -9.64 4.74
C THR A 15 -14.64 -9.11 3.50
N SER A 16 -14.55 -9.80 2.37
CA SER A 16 -15.33 -9.46 1.17
C SER A 16 -16.84 -9.44 1.46
N ALA A 17 -17.35 -10.39 2.24
CA ALA A 17 -18.76 -10.43 2.64
C ALA A 17 -19.17 -9.21 3.46
N LEU A 18 -18.33 -8.76 4.41
CA LEU A 18 -18.60 -7.55 5.18
C LEU A 18 -18.58 -6.31 4.28
N GLN A 19 -17.66 -6.24 3.34
CA GLN A 19 -17.55 -5.16 2.37
C GLN A 19 -18.79 -5.08 1.46
N GLU A 20 -19.33 -6.22 1.03
CA GLU A 20 -20.54 -6.26 0.19
C GLU A 20 -21.79 -5.80 0.93
N VAL A 21 -21.96 -6.23 2.18
CA VAL A 21 -23.17 -5.97 2.97
C VAL A 21 -23.18 -4.58 3.60
N ARG A 22 -22.02 -4.04 3.98
CA ARG A 22 -21.88 -2.78 4.73
C ARG A 22 -20.82 -1.85 4.13
N SER A 23 -20.73 -1.77 2.81
CA SER A 23 -19.67 -1.03 2.10
C SER A 23 -19.55 0.43 2.58
N ASN A 24 -20.65 1.16 2.69
CA ASN A 24 -20.61 2.57 3.08
C ASN A 24 -20.08 2.79 4.49
N LEU A 25 -20.43 1.91 5.43
CA LEU A 25 -19.96 2.00 6.81
C LEU A 25 -18.46 1.65 6.89
N VAL A 26 -18.07 0.57 6.25
CA VAL A 26 -16.69 0.10 6.26
C VAL A 26 -15.77 1.10 5.52
N ASP A 27 -16.20 1.64 4.39
CA ASP A 27 -15.43 2.62 3.61
C ASP A 27 -15.14 3.88 4.43
N ALA A 28 -16.09 4.35 5.25
CA ALA A 28 -15.88 5.51 6.11
C ALA A 28 -14.73 5.35 7.13
N TYR A 29 -14.40 4.12 7.51
CA TYR A 29 -13.34 3.82 8.48
C TYR A 29 -12.05 3.34 7.85
N LYS A 30 -11.98 3.18 6.54
CA LYS A 30 -10.75 2.79 5.86
C LYS A 30 -9.70 3.88 5.97
N LYS A 31 -8.48 3.44 6.21
CA LYS A 31 -7.29 4.27 6.23
C LYS A 31 -6.17 3.57 5.47
N SER A 32 -5.58 4.28 4.53
CA SER A 32 -4.43 3.84 3.76
C SER A 32 -3.30 4.83 3.96
N GLU A 33 -2.17 4.37 4.45
CA GLU A 33 -1.00 5.20 4.74
C GLU A 33 0.22 4.69 3.97
N LEU A 34 1.09 5.60 3.60
CA LEU A 34 2.39 5.29 3.02
C LEU A 34 3.50 5.58 4.06
N GLU A 35 4.25 4.55 4.43
CA GLU A 35 5.55 4.74 5.05
C GLU A 35 6.58 4.99 3.94
N LYS A 36 7.07 6.24 3.86
CA LYS A 36 7.83 6.75 2.72
C LYS A 36 9.24 6.18 2.61
N GLU A 37 9.88 5.89 3.74
CA GLU A 37 11.28 5.50 3.76
C GLU A 37 11.51 4.16 3.03
N ASN A 38 10.58 3.22 3.20
CA ASN A 38 10.66 1.89 2.59
C ASN A 38 9.57 1.64 1.54
N GLY A 39 8.69 2.62 1.29
CA GLY A 39 7.59 2.50 0.33
C GLY A 39 6.54 1.47 0.75
N ILE A 40 6.23 1.36 2.04
CA ILE A 40 5.27 0.40 2.56
C ILE A 40 3.89 1.04 2.64
N GLY A 41 2.92 0.49 1.90
CA GLY A 41 1.50 0.80 2.05
C GLY A 41 0.92 0.07 3.26
N ILE A 42 0.22 0.79 4.12
CA ILE A 42 -0.39 0.30 5.37
C ILE A 42 -1.90 0.48 5.27
N TYR A 43 -2.64 -0.62 5.37
CA TYR A 43 -4.10 -0.64 5.21
C TYR A 43 -4.76 -1.13 6.49
N ALA A 44 -5.47 -0.22 7.15
CA ALA A 44 -6.12 -0.46 8.44
C ALA A 44 -7.51 0.20 8.49
N LEU A 45 -8.25 -0.09 9.54
CA LEU A 45 -9.42 0.70 9.92
C LEU A 45 -8.96 1.78 10.92
N SER A 46 -9.49 2.99 10.78
CA SER A 46 -9.22 4.10 11.70
C SER A 46 -9.86 3.90 13.09
N ALA A 47 -10.86 3.02 13.17
CA ALA A 47 -11.48 2.58 14.41
C ALA A 47 -11.94 1.13 14.26
N ILE A 48 -11.92 0.38 15.35
CA ILE A 48 -12.45 -0.99 15.37
C ILE A 48 -13.97 -0.89 15.57
N ILE A 49 -14.72 -1.48 14.64
CA ILE A 49 -16.19 -1.53 14.71
C ILE A 49 -16.56 -2.73 15.59
N VAL A 50 -16.44 -2.59 16.91
CA VAL A 50 -16.79 -3.61 17.90
C VAL A 50 -17.51 -2.97 19.09
N ASP A 51 -18.39 -3.74 19.73
CA ASP A 51 -19.12 -3.30 20.93
C ASP A 51 -18.25 -3.18 22.20
N LYS A 52 -16.98 -3.56 22.11
CA LYS A 52 -16.03 -3.50 23.22
C LYS A 52 -14.78 -2.72 22.78
N ALA A 53 -14.31 -1.84 23.67
CA ALA A 53 -13.04 -1.17 23.49
C ALA A 53 -11.89 -2.21 23.58
N GLU A 54 -11.17 -2.39 22.46
CA GLU A 54 -9.95 -3.19 22.47
C GLU A 54 -8.73 -2.28 22.67
N PRO A 55 -7.66 -2.76 23.33
CA PRO A 55 -6.42 -2.02 23.47
C PRO A 55 -5.84 -1.67 22.10
N SER A 56 -5.23 -0.50 21.97
CA SER A 56 -4.58 -0.04 20.72
C SER A 56 -3.49 -0.99 20.22
N GLU A 57 -2.92 -1.80 21.08
CA GLU A 57 -1.96 -2.86 20.75
C GLU A 57 -2.55 -4.00 19.92
N ALA A 58 -3.87 -4.14 19.91
CA ALA A 58 -4.59 -5.10 19.08
C ALA A 58 -4.82 -4.60 17.63
N LEU A 59 -4.48 -3.35 17.32
CA LEU A 59 -4.58 -2.82 15.97
C LEU A 59 -3.63 -3.56 15.03
N LYS A 60 -4.22 -4.14 14.02
CA LYS A 60 -3.53 -4.88 12.96
C LYS A 60 -3.79 -4.24 11.62
N SER A 61 -2.84 -4.41 10.72
CA SER A 61 -2.90 -3.88 9.37
C SER A 61 -2.54 -4.94 8.34
N ASN A 62 -2.92 -4.70 7.10
CA ASN A 62 -2.37 -5.37 5.95
C ASN A 62 -1.31 -4.46 5.34
N LEU A 63 -0.19 -5.01 4.92
CA LEU A 63 0.95 -4.30 4.38
C LEU A 63 1.18 -4.70 2.92
N VAL A 64 1.59 -3.73 2.10
CA VAL A 64 2.02 -3.99 0.73
C VAL A 64 3.27 -3.16 0.44
N TRP A 65 4.26 -3.75 -0.21
CA TRP A 65 5.46 -3.05 -0.66
C TRP A 65 5.97 -3.61 -1.99
N SER A 66 6.93 -2.94 -2.57
CA SER A 66 7.54 -3.36 -3.82
C SER A 66 9.04 -3.48 -3.69
N LEU A 67 9.62 -4.39 -4.46
CA LEU A 67 11.05 -4.55 -4.64
C LEU A 67 11.41 -4.45 -6.11
N GLY A 68 12.62 -3.97 -6.41
CA GLY A 68 13.12 -3.85 -7.79
C GLY A 68 12.59 -2.63 -8.55
N VAL A 69 11.98 -1.66 -7.87
CA VAL A 69 11.54 -0.38 -8.45
C VAL A 69 12.58 0.71 -8.15
N GLU A 70 12.81 1.59 -9.11
CA GLU A 70 13.80 2.67 -8.99
C GLU A 70 13.09 4.02 -8.84
N ASN A 71 13.37 4.72 -7.75
CA ASN A 71 12.83 6.05 -7.44
C ASN A 71 11.32 6.19 -7.74
N PRO A 72 10.47 5.29 -7.25
CA PRO A 72 9.06 5.35 -7.55
C PRO A 72 8.35 6.48 -6.79
N LYS A 73 7.27 7.00 -7.38
CA LYS A 73 6.18 7.63 -6.62
C LYS A 73 5.17 6.55 -6.24
N TYR A 74 4.51 6.72 -5.11
CA TYR A 74 3.53 5.76 -4.60
C TYR A 74 2.13 6.36 -4.55
N LEU A 75 1.13 5.54 -4.87
CA LEU A 75 -0.27 5.83 -4.60
C LEU A 75 -0.84 4.75 -3.69
N VAL A 76 -1.65 5.15 -2.71
CA VAL A 76 -2.33 4.23 -1.78
C VAL A 76 -3.84 4.22 -1.97
N SER A 77 -4.32 4.88 -3.02
CA SER A 77 -5.70 4.86 -3.51
C SER A 77 -5.76 4.73 -5.04
N SER A 78 -6.98 4.62 -5.57
CA SER A 78 -7.22 4.60 -7.03
C SER A 78 -7.64 5.96 -7.59
N LEU A 79 -7.67 7.03 -6.79
CA LEU A 79 -8.23 8.33 -7.17
C LEU A 79 -7.51 8.96 -8.36
N GLN A 80 -6.19 8.82 -8.45
CA GLN A 80 -5.40 9.45 -9.51
C GLN A 80 -5.21 8.60 -10.77
N LEU A 81 -5.86 7.42 -10.87
CA LEU A 81 -5.69 6.57 -12.05
C LEU A 81 -6.19 7.21 -13.36
N ASN A 82 -7.27 7.98 -13.30
CA ASN A 82 -7.76 8.68 -14.48
C ASN A 82 -6.83 9.82 -14.88
N ALA A 83 -6.32 10.59 -13.93
CA ALA A 83 -5.30 11.59 -14.17
C ALA A 83 -4.07 11.00 -14.85
N PHE A 84 -3.60 9.86 -14.34
CA PHE A 84 -2.48 9.12 -14.97
C PHE A 84 -2.78 8.72 -16.43
N ARG A 85 -3.98 8.18 -16.71
CA ARG A 85 -4.38 7.77 -18.07
C ARG A 85 -4.47 8.95 -19.02
N ASN A 86 -4.83 10.12 -18.51
CA ASN A 86 -4.92 11.38 -19.27
C ASN A 86 -3.56 12.06 -19.46
N GLY A 87 -2.47 11.53 -18.87
CA GLY A 87 -1.15 12.15 -18.91
C GLY A 87 -1.01 13.36 -18.01
N GLU A 88 -1.90 13.53 -17.03
CA GLU A 88 -1.86 14.60 -16.04
C GLU A 88 -0.77 14.33 -14.98
N GLU A 89 -0.40 15.36 -14.24
CA GLU A 89 0.57 15.25 -13.16
C GLU A 89 0.03 14.39 -12.02
N ILE A 90 0.86 13.48 -11.50
CA ILE A 90 0.53 12.58 -10.41
C ILE A 90 1.35 12.95 -9.18
N HIS A 91 0.66 13.08 -8.05
CA HIS A 91 1.24 13.38 -6.76
C HIS A 91 1.25 12.15 -5.85
N GLU A 92 2.35 11.98 -5.11
CA GLU A 92 2.45 10.89 -4.13
C GLU A 92 1.39 11.01 -3.04
N GLU A 93 0.74 9.89 -2.73
CA GLU A 93 -0.26 9.81 -1.68
C GLU A 93 0.37 9.25 -0.40
N VAL A 94 0.12 9.91 0.74
CA VAL A 94 0.72 9.53 2.03
C VAL A 94 -0.32 9.08 3.05
N ASP A 95 -1.47 9.73 3.10
CA ASP A 95 -2.56 9.44 4.03
C ASP A 95 -3.90 9.64 3.33
N MET A 96 -4.62 8.54 3.10
CA MET A 96 -5.92 8.54 2.48
C MET A 96 -6.94 7.92 3.42
N LYS A 97 -8.06 8.62 3.64
CA LYS A 97 -9.15 8.20 4.52
C LYS A 97 -10.44 8.07 3.75
N ALA A 98 -11.28 7.15 4.18
CA ALA A 98 -12.59 6.90 3.60
C ALA A 98 -12.55 6.50 2.10
N GLU A 99 -11.42 5.96 1.65
CA GLU A 99 -11.20 5.53 0.27
C GLU A 99 -10.83 4.04 0.21
N LYS A 100 -11.15 3.42 -0.91
CA LYS A 100 -10.71 2.04 -1.19
C LYS A 100 -9.20 1.99 -1.31
N GLY A 101 -8.57 1.11 -0.55
CA GLY A 101 -7.13 0.90 -0.58
C GLY A 101 -6.66 0.40 -1.94
N ALA A 102 -5.52 0.92 -2.37
CA ALA A 102 -4.77 0.43 -3.52
C ALA A 102 -3.28 0.63 -3.27
N TYR A 103 -2.45 -0.05 -4.01
CA TYR A 103 -1.01 0.20 -3.98
C TYR A 103 -0.48 0.25 -5.39
N PHE A 104 0.04 1.39 -5.77
CA PHE A 104 0.68 1.59 -7.07
C PHE A 104 2.06 2.19 -6.91
N THR A 105 2.96 1.74 -7.76
CA THR A 105 4.25 2.37 -8.00
C THR A 105 4.25 3.01 -9.37
N ILE A 106 4.76 4.21 -9.46
CA ILE A 106 4.93 4.97 -10.70
C ILE A 106 6.41 5.26 -10.87
N GLN A 107 6.99 4.78 -11.95
CA GLN A 107 8.40 5.00 -12.26
C GLN A 107 8.61 5.36 -13.71
N ASN A 108 9.71 6.05 -13.99
CA ASN A 108 10.21 6.23 -15.34
C ASN A 108 11.04 5.01 -15.70
N LEU A 109 10.60 4.27 -16.70
CA LEU A 109 11.28 3.07 -17.17
C LEU A 109 11.89 3.36 -18.55
N SER A 110 13.18 3.16 -18.66
CA SER A 110 13.91 3.15 -19.93
C SER A 110 14.60 1.81 -20.07
N LEU A 111 14.43 1.18 -21.21
CA LEU A 111 15.05 -0.11 -21.54
C LEU A 111 15.83 0.02 -22.83
N ASN A 112 17.07 -0.47 -22.83
CA ASN A 112 17.86 -0.65 -24.04
C ASN A 112 17.39 -1.91 -24.81
N ALA A 113 17.89 -2.09 -26.01
CA ALA A 113 17.60 -3.30 -26.78
C ALA A 113 18.09 -4.56 -26.02
N ASN A 114 17.20 -5.54 -25.85
CA ASN A 114 17.43 -6.78 -25.11
C ASN A 114 17.66 -6.61 -23.60
N GLU A 115 17.33 -5.44 -23.03
CA GLU A 115 17.33 -5.23 -21.59
C GLU A 115 16.00 -5.68 -20.95
N GLU A 116 16.09 -6.35 -19.81
CA GLU A 116 14.95 -6.79 -19.00
C GLU A 116 15.04 -6.15 -17.62
N LYS A 117 13.92 -5.67 -17.10
CA LYS A 117 13.78 -5.26 -15.70
C LYS A 117 12.63 -6.01 -15.06
N SER A 118 12.87 -6.53 -13.88
CA SER A 118 11.87 -7.22 -13.07
C SER A 118 11.64 -6.48 -11.76
N TRP A 119 10.43 -6.54 -11.26
CA TRP A 119 10.04 -6.04 -9.95
C TRP A 119 8.94 -6.94 -9.40
N MET A 120 8.72 -6.87 -8.11
CA MET A 120 7.65 -7.62 -7.46
C MET A 120 6.87 -6.76 -6.47
N LEU A 121 5.60 -7.10 -6.31
CA LEU A 121 4.75 -6.60 -5.24
C LEU A 121 4.58 -7.71 -4.21
N ILE A 122 4.74 -7.36 -2.95
CA ILE A 122 4.64 -8.29 -1.83
C ILE A 122 3.55 -7.77 -0.90
N ALA A 123 2.66 -8.65 -0.48
CA ALA A 123 1.62 -8.34 0.50
C ALA A 123 1.77 -9.26 1.71
N ASN A 124 1.59 -8.68 2.89
CA ASN A 124 1.56 -9.44 4.14
C ASN A 124 0.36 -8.98 4.97
N VAL A 125 -0.44 -9.92 5.43
CA VAL A 125 -1.69 -9.66 6.14
C VAL A 125 -1.53 -9.84 7.64
N ASN A 126 -2.45 -9.26 8.42
CA ASN A 126 -2.53 -9.46 9.86
C ASN A 126 -1.24 -9.06 10.60
N GLN A 127 -0.67 -7.91 10.25
CA GLN A 127 0.58 -7.44 10.84
C GLN A 127 0.34 -6.51 12.01
N THR A 128 1.06 -6.77 13.10
CA THR A 128 1.19 -5.87 14.25
C THR A 128 2.27 -4.82 13.98
N LEU A 129 2.39 -3.82 14.84
CA LEU A 129 3.47 -2.83 14.79
C LEU A 129 4.86 -3.48 14.81
N LYS A 130 5.04 -4.54 15.61
CA LYS A 130 6.29 -5.32 15.65
C LYS A 130 6.57 -6.01 14.30
N GLY A 131 5.54 -6.59 13.68
CA GLY A 131 5.65 -7.19 12.34
C GLY A 131 6.04 -6.15 11.29
N PHE A 132 5.44 -4.97 11.33
CA PHE A 132 5.80 -3.85 10.46
C PHE A 132 7.29 -3.48 10.60
N HIS A 133 7.79 -3.25 11.82
CA HIS A 133 9.19 -2.91 12.04
C HIS A 133 10.15 -4.00 11.56
N SER A 134 9.79 -5.28 11.72
CA SER A 134 10.59 -6.39 11.19
C SER A 134 10.72 -6.32 9.67
N ILE A 135 9.60 -6.10 8.96
CA ILE A 135 9.57 -5.97 7.50
C ILE A 135 10.37 -4.76 7.04
N ALA A 136 10.18 -3.59 7.66
CA ALA A 136 10.91 -2.37 7.33
C ALA A 136 12.43 -2.56 7.45
N ASN A 137 12.89 -3.24 8.50
CA ASN A 137 14.31 -3.55 8.69
C ASN A 137 14.84 -4.54 7.65
N GLN A 138 14.05 -5.53 7.24
CA GLN A 138 14.44 -6.45 6.16
C GLN A 138 14.60 -5.71 4.82
N ILE A 139 13.67 -4.86 4.45
CA ILE A 139 13.74 -4.07 3.22
C ILE A 139 15.00 -3.19 3.20
N LYS A 140 15.33 -2.53 4.31
CA LYS A 140 16.56 -1.73 4.44
C LYS A 140 17.82 -2.59 4.24
N SER A 141 17.87 -3.77 4.82
CA SER A 141 19.02 -4.67 4.69
C SER A 141 19.20 -5.15 3.25
N GLU A 142 18.13 -5.50 2.56
CA GLU A 142 18.16 -5.92 1.16
C GLU A 142 18.57 -4.78 0.21
N SER A 143 18.07 -3.56 0.46
CA SER A 143 18.44 -2.37 -0.31
C SER A 143 19.93 -2.06 -0.19
N ASN A 144 20.51 -2.24 1.00
CA ASN A 144 21.94 -2.05 1.23
C ASN A 144 22.81 -3.11 0.53
N LEU A 145 22.31 -4.35 0.45
CA LEU A 145 23.01 -5.43 -0.28
C LEU A 145 22.97 -5.24 -1.80
N ALA A 146 21.87 -4.69 -2.33
CA ALA A 146 21.75 -4.41 -3.77
C ALA A 146 22.58 -3.20 -4.22
N SER A 147 23.05 -2.37 -3.30
CA SER A 147 23.91 -1.19 -3.58
C SER A 147 25.41 -1.46 -3.48
N LEU A 148 25.81 -2.68 -3.13
CA LEU A 148 27.22 -3.15 -3.10
C LEU A 148 27.59 -3.89 -4.38
#